data_34b09dba357fd8a35a901ceb7c195593
#
_entry.id   34b09dba357fd8a35a901ceb7c195593
#
_cell.length_a   1.000
_cell.length_b   1.000
_cell.length_c   1.000
_cell.angle_alpha   90.00
_cell.angle_beta   90.00
_cell.angle_gamma   90.00
#
_symmetry.space_group_name_H-M   'P 1'
#
loop_
_entity.id
_entity.type
_entity.pdbx_description
1 polymer ?
#
loop_
_entity_poly.entity_id
_entity_poly.type
_entity_poly.pdbx_seq_one_letter_code
_entity_poly.pdbx_strand_id
1 'polypeptide(L)'
;HYFGRERASTDAYIDAAGGPAILSQVVSMAKKHARHVITAAYMKPIELPAGPMLTSEMTITTAVGYPDEFPDVVAAMPRLKDEIRSIISHRLPFERIMEGLEIAATPQSAKVMIEFGA
;
A
#
# COMPACT_ATOMS: atom_id res chain seq x y z
N HIS A 1 -3.29 -27.03 -11.48
CA HIS A 1 -4.66 -27.09 -10.96
C HIS A 1 -4.70 -27.85 -9.64
N TYR A 2 -5.02 -27.20 -8.53
CA TYR A 2 -5.32 -27.85 -7.27
C TYR A 2 -6.84 -27.76 -7.04
N PHE A 3 -7.51 -28.89 -6.86
CA PHE A 3 -8.98 -28.98 -6.82
C PHE A 3 -9.73 -28.37 -8.03
N GLY A 4 -9.15 -28.45 -9.23
CA GLY A 4 -9.81 -28.04 -10.46
C GLY A 4 -10.01 -26.53 -10.63
N ARG A 5 -9.41 -25.70 -9.78
CA ARG A 5 -9.47 -24.23 -9.91
C ARG A 5 -8.25 -23.70 -10.64
N GLU A 6 -8.46 -22.81 -11.59
CA GLU A 6 -7.39 -21.98 -12.13
C GLU A 6 -6.86 -21.04 -11.05
N ARG A 7 -5.54 -20.97 -10.93
CA ARG A 7 -4.86 -20.09 -10.01
C ARG A 7 -3.92 -19.17 -10.77
N ALA A 8 -3.76 -17.93 -10.30
CA ALA A 8 -2.79 -17.00 -10.89
C ALA A 8 -1.38 -17.58 -10.78
N SER A 9 -0.51 -17.27 -11.77
CA SER A 9 0.89 -17.69 -11.76
C SER A 9 1.79 -16.82 -10.86
N THR A 10 1.21 -15.82 -10.20
CA THR A 10 1.91 -14.84 -9.35
C THR A 10 2.52 -15.47 -8.10
N ASP A 11 3.81 -15.21 -7.89
CA ASP A 11 4.56 -15.76 -6.75
C ASP A 11 4.38 -14.94 -5.46
N ALA A 12 4.23 -13.61 -5.60
CA ALA A 12 4.14 -12.70 -4.46
C ALA A 12 3.10 -11.60 -4.71
N TYR A 13 2.38 -11.28 -3.66
CA TYR A 13 1.39 -10.20 -3.61
C TYR A 13 1.83 -9.20 -2.54
N ILE A 14 1.81 -7.92 -2.87
CA ILE A 14 2.12 -6.85 -1.92
C ILE A 14 0.84 -6.04 -1.69
N ASP A 15 0.37 -6.06 -0.46
CA ASP A 15 -0.78 -5.24 -0.05
C ASP A 15 -0.30 -3.91 0.54
N ALA A 16 -0.41 -2.87 -0.25
CA ALA A 16 -0.12 -1.49 0.13
C ALA A 16 -1.40 -0.65 0.32
N ALA A 17 -2.59 -1.27 0.18
CA ALA A 17 -3.87 -0.56 0.23
C ALA A 17 -4.65 -0.79 1.54
N GLY A 18 -4.49 -1.94 2.20
CA GLY A 18 -5.13 -2.24 3.48
C GLY A 18 -6.65 -2.43 3.41
N GLY A 19 -7.15 -2.89 2.27
CA GLY A 19 -8.59 -3.12 2.08
C GLY A 19 -9.05 -4.42 2.75
N PRO A 20 -10.24 -4.45 3.41
CA PRO A 20 -10.68 -5.60 4.20
C PRO A 20 -10.88 -6.88 3.38
N ALA A 21 -11.13 -6.78 2.08
CA ALA A 21 -11.32 -7.93 1.19
C ALA A 21 -10.04 -8.43 0.50
N ILE A 22 -8.92 -7.70 0.60
CA ILE A 22 -7.71 -7.99 -0.18
C ILE A 22 -7.16 -9.38 0.14
N LEU A 23 -7.03 -9.71 1.42
CA LEU A 23 -6.50 -11.02 1.82
C LEU A 23 -7.36 -12.17 1.27
N SER A 24 -8.68 -12.07 1.39
CA SER A 24 -9.60 -13.10 0.88
C SER A 24 -9.52 -13.23 -0.64
N GLN A 25 -9.38 -12.11 -1.36
CA GLN A 25 -9.19 -12.11 -2.81
C GLN A 25 -7.87 -12.77 -3.20
N VAL A 26 -6.77 -12.41 -2.56
CA VAL A 26 -5.46 -13.02 -2.82
C VAL A 26 -5.51 -14.52 -2.55
N VAL A 27 -6.05 -14.94 -1.40
CA VAL A 27 -6.16 -16.36 -1.05
C VAL A 27 -7.00 -17.14 -2.07
N SER A 28 -8.04 -16.53 -2.63
CA SER A 28 -8.90 -17.17 -3.63
C SER A 28 -8.19 -17.44 -4.96
N MET A 29 -7.24 -16.58 -5.35
CA MET A 29 -6.54 -16.65 -6.65
C MET A 29 -5.11 -17.14 -6.58
N ALA A 30 -4.46 -17.07 -5.42
CA ALA A 30 -3.04 -17.36 -5.26
C ALA A 30 -2.71 -18.82 -5.55
N LYS A 31 -1.60 -19.04 -6.23
CA LYS A 31 -1.05 -20.39 -6.43
C LYS A 31 -0.50 -20.96 -5.12
N LYS A 32 -0.17 -22.25 -5.14
CA LYS A 32 0.50 -22.91 -4.02
C LYS A 32 1.86 -22.24 -3.71
N HIS A 33 2.17 -22.10 -2.44
CA HIS A 33 3.39 -21.46 -1.92
C HIS A 33 3.54 -19.96 -2.27
N ALA A 34 2.48 -19.29 -2.70
CA ALA A 34 2.53 -17.84 -2.89
C ALA A 34 2.80 -17.11 -1.58
N ARG A 35 3.42 -15.95 -1.67
CA ARG A 35 3.68 -15.05 -0.53
C ARG A 35 2.73 -13.86 -0.57
N HIS A 36 2.23 -13.47 0.59
CA HIS A 36 1.45 -12.24 0.75
C HIS A 36 2.15 -11.34 1.76
N VAL A 37 2.57 -10.16 1.32
CA VAL A 37 3.29 -9.19 2.14
C VAL A 37 2.35 -8.02 2.43
N ILE A 38 2.05 -7.80 3.70
CA ILE A 38 1.21 -6.67 4.14
C ILE A 38 2.14 -5.52 4.53
N THR A 39 2.07 -4.43 3.78
CA THR A 39 2.75 -3.16 4.06
C THR A 39 1.78 -2.06 4.46
N ALA A 40 0.49 -2.28 4.26
CA ALA A 40 -0.57 -1.33 4.59
C ALA A 40 -0.94 -1.36 6.08
N ALA A 41 -1.37 -0.21 6.60
CA ALA A 41 -1.96 -0.11 7.93
C ALA A 41 -3.42 -0.56 7.90
N TYR A 42 -3.74 -1.61 8.65
CA TYR A 42 -5.10 -2.06 8.87
C TYR A 42 -5.64 -1.46 10.17
N MET A 43 -6.65 -0.62 10.08
CA MET A 43 -7.27 0.04 11.24
C MET A 43 -8.33 -0.82 11.91
N LYS A 44 -8.74 -1.92 11.29
CA LYS A 44 -9.74 -2.86 11.81
C LYS A 44 -9.27 -4.30 11.59
N PRO A 45 -9.70 -5.24 12.45
CA PRO A 45 -9.45 -6.67 12.21
C PRO A 45 -9.98 -7.11 10.85
N ILE A 46 -9.27 -8.03 10.24
CA ILE A 46 -9.66 -8.68 8.98
C ILE A 46 -9.91 -10.17 9.22
N GLU A 47 -10.78 -10.75 8.41
CA GLU A 47 -11.03 -12.18 8.45
C GLU A 47 -9.87 -12.95 7.80
N LEU A 48 -9.43 -14.01 8.47
CA LEU A 48 -8.43 -14.93 7.96
C LEU A 48 -9.12 -16.15 7.35
N PRO A 49 -9.10 -16.34 6.03
CA PRO A 49 -9.70 -17.49 5.38
C PRO A 49 -8.81 -18.74 5.52
N ALA A 50 -8.69 -19.26 6.74
CA ALA A 50 -7.74 -20.31 7.11
C ALA A 50 -7.89 -21.60 6.29
N GLY A 51 -9.12 -22.02 5.96
CA GLY A 51 -9.36 -23.24 5.18
C GLY A 51 -8.72 -23.19 3.77
N PRO A 52 -9.05 -22.18 2.95
CA PRO A 52 -8.38 -21.97 1.66
C PRO A 52 -6.87 -21.74 1.77
N MET A 53 -6.40 -21.07 2.82
CA MET A 53 -4.97 -20.87 3.06
C MET A 53 -4.23 -22.17 3.31
N LEU A 54 -4.81 -23.09 4.08
CA LEU A 54 -4.24 -24.41 4.31
C LEU A 54 -3.96 -25.15 2.99
N THR A 55 -4.88 -25.08 2.05
CA THR A 55 -4.73 -25.78 0.75
C THR A 55 -3.73 -25.09 -0.19
N SER A 56 -3.47 -23.81 -0.04
CA SER A 56 -2.49 -23.06 -0.84
C SER A 56 -1.10 -23.06 -0.22
N GLU A 57 -0.95 -23.44 1.06
CA GLU A 57 0.33 -23.41 1.78
C GLU A 57 1.03 -22.06 1.64
N MET A 58 0.25 -20.97 1.61
CA MET A 58 0.80 -19.64 1.40
C MET A 58 1.43 -19.09 2.68
N THR A 59 2.40 -18.20 2.48
CA THR A 59 3.04 -17.47 3.57
C THR A 59 2.50 -16.05 3.63
N ILE A 60 2.12 -15.60 4.83
CA ILE A 60 1.82 -14.19 5.09
C ILE A 60 2.94 -13.62 5.95
N THR A 61 3.42 -12.45 5.54
CA THR A 61 4.39 -11.67 6.32
C THR A 61 4.00 -10.21 6.30
N THR A 62 4.57 -9.45 7.22
CA THR A 62 4.34 -8.01 7.32
C THR A 62 5.65 -7.27 7.18
N ALA A 63 5.60 -6.06 6.66
CA ALA A 63 6.72 -5.14 6.63
C ALA A 63 6.23 -3.76 7.05
N VAL A 64 6.96 -3.12 7.95
CA VAL A 64 6.74 -1.72 8.33
C VAL A 64 7.91 -0.90 7.83
N GLY A 65 7.60 0.29 7.31
CA GLY A 65 8.62 1.13 6.70
C GLY A 65 9.57 1.79 7.71
N TYR A 66 10.72 2.12 7.21
CA TYR A 66 11.80 3.02 7.56
C TYR A 66 12.85 2.61 8.61
N PRO A 67 13.07 1.39 9.03
CA PRO A 67 14.12 1.15 10.00
C PRO A 67 15.49 1.69 9.53
N ASP A 68 15.82 1.51 8.24
CA ASP A 68 17.13 1.89 7.71
C ASP A 68 17.09 2.65 6.38
N GLU A 69 15.95 2.72 5.71
CA GLU A 69 15.82 3.23 4.34
C GLU A 69 15.80 4.76 4.24
N PHE A 70 15.53 5.47 5.34
CA PHE A 70 15.35 6.91 5.31
C PHE A 70 16.57 7.68 4.77
N PRO A 71 17.80 7.36 5.16
CA PRO A 71 19.00 7.99 4.60
C PRO A 71 19.14 7.78 3.08
N ASP A 72 18.83 6.57 2.60
CA ASP A 72 18.92 6.23 1.18
C ASP A 72 17.87 6.97 0.35
N VAL A 73 16.64 7.09 0.89
CA VAL A 73 15.57 7.87 0.27
C VAL A 73 15.98 9.34 0.15
N VAL A 74 16.48 9.94 1.23
CA VAL A 74 16.95 11.34 1.21
C VAL A 74 18.09 11.54 0.20
N ALA A 75 19.04 10.62 0.12
CA ALA A 75 20.12 10.66 -0.86
C ALA A 75 19.63 10.51 -2.31
N ALA A 76 18.52 9.81 -2.52
CA ALA A 76 17.91 9.64 -3.84
C ALA A 76 17.07 10.85 -4.30
N MET A 77 16.55 11.65 -3.37
CA MET A 77 15.63 12.77 -3.67
C MET A 77 16.14 13.73 -4.74
N PRO A 78 17.42 14.17 -4.77
CA PRO A 78 17.90 15.07 -5.81
C PRO A 78 17.79 14.51 -7.23
N ARG A 79 17.96 13.19 -7.37
CA ARG A 79 17.87 12.48 -8.66
C ARG A 79 16.43 12.29 -9.13
N LEU A 80 15.51 12.17 -8.18
CA LEU A 80 14.08 11.88 -8.39
C LEU A 80 13.21 13.14 -8.24
N LYS A 81 13.82 14.31 -8.34
CA LYS A 81 13.19 15.59 -8.03
C LYS A 81 11.90 15.83 -8.82
N ASP A 82 11.93 15.56 -10.10
CA ASP A 82 10.79 15.86 -10.99
C ASP A 82 9.68 14.83 -10.81
N GLU A 83 10.04 13.56 -10.64
CA GLU A 83 9.10 12.49 -10.31
C GLU A 83 8.41 12.74 -8.97
N ILE A 84 9.18 13.12 -7.94
CA ILE A 84 8.63 13.44 -6.61
C ILE A 84 7.71 14.67 -6.69
N ARG A 85 8.07 15.68 -7.48
CA ARG A 85 7.21 16.85 -7.67
C ARG A 85 5.90 16.51 -8.37
N SER A 86 5.90 15.54 -9.28
CA SER A 86 4.70 15.15 -10.01
C SER A 86 3.61 14.55 -9.14
N ILE A 87 3.95 14.00 -7.95
CA ILE A 87 2.95 13.48 -7.01
C ILE A 87 2.26 14.57 -6.18
N ILE A 88 2.77 15.80 -6.19
CA ILE A 88 2.14 16.92 -5.49
C ILE A 88 0.92 17.37 -6.30
N SER A 89 -0.26 16.96 -5.84
CA SER A 89 -1.52 17.27 -6.51
C SER A 89 -2.05 18.67 -6.17
N HIS A 90 -1.77 19.17 -4.97
CA HIS A 90 -2.28 20.45 -4.49
C HIS A 90 -1.22 21.20 -3.69
N ARG A 91 -1.20 22.52 -3.87
CA ARG A 91 -0.42 23.46 -3.06
C ARG A 91 -1.34 24.54 -2.56
N LEU A 92 -1.36 24.76 -1.26
CA LEU A 92 -2.25 25.71 -0.61
C LEU A 92 -1.44 26.56 0.38
N PRO A 93 -1.72 27.86 0.49
CA PRO A 93 -1.12 28.69 1.52
C PRO A 93 -1.62 28.26 2.91
N PHE A 94 -0.88 28.62 3.95
CA PHE A 94 -1.19 28.22 5.33
C PHE A 94 -2.61 28.63 5.76
N GLU A 95 -3.09 29.77 5.31
CA GLU A 95 -4.44 30.29 5.61
C GLU A 95 -5.57 29.35 5.14
N ARG A 96 -5.27 28.47 4.17
CA ARG A 96 -6.21 27.48 3.64
C ARG A 96 -5.92 26.07 4.14
N ILE A 97 -5.26 25.91 5.29
CA ILE A 97 -4.87 24.60 5.82
C ILE A 97 -6.08 23.66 6.04
N MET A 98 -7.21 24.20 6.50
CA MET A 98 -8.42 23.39 6.74
C MET A 98 -8.96 22.79 5.44
N GLU A 99 -8.99 23.56 4.37
CA GLU A 99 -9.33 23.08 3.03
C GLU A 99 -8.32 22.03 2.54
N GLY A 100 -7.03 22.23 2.81
CA GLY A 100 -5.99 21.26 2.50
C GLY A 100 -6.19 19.93 3.19
N LEU A 101 -6.63 19.92 4.45
CA LEU A 101 -6.97 18.71 5.20
C LEU A 101 -8.20 18.00 4.62
N GLU A 102 -9.23 18.75 4.24
CA GLU A 102 -10.43 18.21 3.59
C GLU A 102 -10.07 17.53 2.26
N ILE A 103 -9.28 18.20 1.41
CA ILE A 103 -8.80 17.64 0.14
C ILE A 103 -7.97 16.38 0.38
N ALA A 104 -7.05 16.41 1.36
CA ALA A 104 -6.19 15.27 1.68
C ALA A 104 -6.97 14.02 2.14
N ALA A 105 -8.17 14.20 2.69
CA ALA A 105 -9.05 13.11 3.08
C ALA A 105 -9.82 12.47 1.91
N THR A 106 -9.66 13.01 0.70
CA THR A 106 -10.36 12.51 -0.50
C THR A 106 -9.44 11.68 -1.39
N PRO A 107 -9.98 10.75 -2.20
CA PRO A 107 -9.19 9.99 -3.17
C PRO A 107 -8.71 10.82 -4.38
N GLN A 108 -9.11 12.08 -4.50
CA GLN A 108 -8.71 13.00 -5.56
C GLN A 108 -7.32 13.62 -5.31
N SER A 109 -6.76 13.45 -4.11
CA SER A 109 -5.43 13.96 -3.79
C SER A 109 -4.40 12.84 -3.68
N ALA A 110 -3.20 13.07 -4.23
CA ALA A 110 -2.04 12.23 -4.00
C ALA A 110 -1.17 12.81 -2.88
N LYS A 111 -0.80 14.09 -2.99
CA LYS A 111 -0.05 14.82 -1.97
C LYS A 111 -0.52 16.26 -1.91
N VAL A 112 -0.96 16.70 -0.74
CA VAL A 112 -1.29 18.10 -0.46
C VAL A 112 -0.13 18.73 0.30
N MET A 113 0.38 19.87 -0.21
CA MET A 113 1.43 20.65 0.43
C MET A 113 0.84 21.96 0.96
N ILE A 114 1.16 22.28 2.21
CA ILE A 114 0.84 23.58 2.81
C ILE A 114 2.10 24.44 2.76
N GLU A 115 1.98 25.60 2.14
CA GLU A 115 3.08 26.55 1.98
C GLU A 115 2.97 27.63 3.04
N PHE A 116 4.02 27.80 3.80
CA PHE A 116 4.16 28.91 4.73
C PHE A 116 4.77 30.07 3.94
N GLY A 117 4.14 31.24 3.99
CA GLY A 117 4.48 32.40 3.19
C GLY A 117 5.98 32.72 3.19
N ALA A 118 6.44 33.20 2.04
CA ALA A 118 7.78 33.72 1.88
C ALA A 118 7.92 35.11 2.56
#